data_8b011465dc0f314d6eb261694479cc5b
#
_entry.id   8b011465dc0f314d6eb261694479cc5b
#
_cell.length_a   1.000
_cell.length_b   1.000
_cell.length_c   1.000
_cell.angle_alpha   90.00
_cell.angle_beta   90.00
_cell.angle_gamma   90.00
#
_symmetry.space_group_name_H-M   'P 1'
#
loop_
_entity.id
_entity.type
_entity.pdbx_description
1 polymer ?
#
loop_
_entity_poly.entity_id
_entity_poly.type
_entity_poly.pdbx_seq_one_letter_code
_entity_poly.pdbx_strand_id
1 'polypeptide(L)'
;GPGSFYTSLMPIFLVRGVADALAAVKGPVILIANLLTEGRGMRHFTAAEGVRRISAAIGRPVDVLIFNTARPRPDVLSRYLVEHKEPLPLGDVPSGTEVVTGHFWCQDIARHDRKRLAYALWGVLARRLLDG
;
A
#
# COMPACT_ATOMS: atom_id res chain seq x y z
N GLY A 1 3.37 9.25 0.16
CA GLY A 1 3.60 7.86 0.48
C GLY A 1 2.79 7.47 1.69
N PRO A 2 2.49 6.22 1.87
CA PRO A 2 1.76 5.80 3.04
C PRO A 2 2.63 6.08 4.29
N GLY A 3 2.02 6.60 5.33
CA GLY A 3 2.59 6.59 6.65
C GLY A 3 2.61 5.17 7.21
N SER A 4 2.91 5.03 8.49
CA SER A 4 2.78 3.77 9.20
C SER A 4 1.37 3.21 9.05
N PHE A 5 1.26 1.90 8.76
CA PHE A 5 -0.04 1.27 8.57
C PHE A 5 -0.92 1.39 9.82
N TYR A 6 -0.38 1.04 11.00
CA TYR A 6 -1.16 1.04 12.23
C TYR A 6 -1.24 2.40 12.93
N THR A 7 -0.21 3.24 12.83
CA THR A 7 -0.18 4.49 13.60
C THR A 7 -0.59 5.71 12.79
N SER A 8 -0.58 5.62 11.47
CA SER A 8 -0.95 6.74 10.59
C SER A 8 -2.17 6.44 9.72
N LEU A 9 -2.25 5.26 9.11
CA LEU A 9 -3.30 4.95 8.16
C LEU A 9 -4.57 4.45 8.86
N MET A 10 -4.47 3.40 9.68
CA MET A 10 -5.64 2.80 10.34
C MET A 10 -6.41 3.75 11.26
N PRO A 11 -5.77 4.66 12.02
CA PRO A 11 -6.51 5.61 12.87
C PRO A 11 -7.45 6.53 12.12
N ILE A 12 -7.20 6.80 10.84
CA ILE A 12 -8.08 7.63 10.01
C ILE A 12 -9.50 7.05 9.94
N PHE A 13 -9.61 5.72 9.89
CA PHE A 13 -10.90 5.03 9.80
C PHE A 13 -11.66 4.99 11.14
N LEU A 14 -11.02 5.35 12.25
CA LEU A 14 -11.66 5.50 13.56
C LEU A 14 -12.35 6.86 13.70
N VAL A 15 -12.05 7.81 12.84
CA VAL A 15 -12.74 9.10 12.83
C VAL A 15 -14.16 8.89 12.30
N ARG A 16 -15.14 9.36 13.10
CA ARG A 16 -16.56 9.20 12.78
C ARG A 16 -16.88 9.75 11.39
N GLY A 17 -17.54 8.94 10.57
CA GLY A 17 -18.01 9.30 9.23
C GLY A 17 -16.97 9.11 8.12
N VAL A 18 -15.69 8.92 8.42
CA VAL A 18 -14.67 8.75 7.38
C VAL A 18 -14.85 7.42 6.64
N ALA A 19 -15.07 6.33 7.36
CA ALA A 19 -15.31 5.02 6.74
C ALA A 19 -16.56 5.05 5.87
N ASP A 20 -17.65 5.63 6.36
CA ASP A 20 -18.92 5.75 5.62
C ASP A 20 -18.75 6.62 4.36
N ALA A 21 -18.03 7.73 4.46
CA ALA A 21 -17.73 8.60 3.32
C ALA A 21 -16.91 7.86 2.26
N LEU A 22 -15.91 7.08 2.67
CA LEU A 22 -15.10 6.27 1.74
C LEU A 22 -15.92 5.12 1.11
N ALA A 23 -16.82 4.50 1.88
CA ALA A 23 -17.72 3.49 1.34
C ALA A 23 -18.63 4.06 0.24
N ALA A 24 -19.07 5.30 0.36
CA ALA A 24 -19.96 5.99 -0.57
C ALA A 24 -19.25 6.58 -1.81
N VAL A 25 -17.91 6.64 -1.83
CA VAL A 25 -17.15 7.19 -2.97
C VAL A 25 -17.40 6.35 -4.23
N LYS A 26 -17.76 7.00 -5.34
CA LYS A 26 -17.98 6.32 -6.65
C LYS A 26 -16.67 5.94 -7.35
N GLY A 27 -15.57 6.62 -7.03
CA GLY A 27 -14.26 6.32 -7.62
C GLY A 27 -13.60 5.09 -7.01
N PRO A 28 -12.47 4.63 -7.59
CA PRO A 28 -11.74 3.48 -7.07
C PRO A 28 -11.06 3.80 -5.73
N VAL A 29 -11.06 2.83 -4.85
CA VAL A 29 -10.23 2.83 -3.64
C VAL A 29 -8.89 2.21 -3.98
N ILE A 30 -7.84 2.99 -3.88
CA ILE A 30 -6.48 2.58 -4.24
C ILE A 30 -5.60 2.57 -2.99
N LEU A 31 -5.06 1.41 -2.66
CA LEU A 31 -4.08 1.26 -1.59
C LEU A 31 -2.66 1.25 -2.16
N ILE A 32 -1.82 2.13 -1.66
CA ILE A 32 -0.38 2.09 -1.92
C ILE A 32 0.26 1.36 -0.74
N ALA A 33 0.83 0.18 -1.01
CA ALA A 33 1.46 -0.62 0.02
C ALA A 33 2.74 0.03 0.56
N ASN A 34 3.03 -0.18 1.82
CA ASN A 34 4.31 0.19 2.41
C ASN A 34 5.46 -0.56 1.72
N LEU A 35 6.64 0.01 1.73
CA LEU A 35 7.85 -0.65 1.19
C LEU A 35 8.40 -1.70 2.16
N LEU A 36 8.31 -1.42 3.45
CA LEU A 36 8.83 -2.25 4.54
C LEU A 36 7.73 -2.58 5.54
N THR A 37 7.93 -3.67 6.26
CA THR A 37 7.23 -3.93 7.52
C THR A 37 7.70 -2.95 8.60
N GLU A 38 6.91 -2.76 9.64
CA GLU A 38 7.17 -1.77 10.70
C GLU A 38 7.59 -2.46 12.01
N GLY A 39 8.73 -3.15 11.96
CA GLY A 39 9.30 -3.78 13.13
C GLY A 39 8.51 -5.01 13.63
N ARG A 40 8.69 -5.34 14.91
CA ARG A 40 8.19 -6.60 15.50
C ARG A 40 6.68 -6.76 15.48
N GLY A 41 5.94 -5.66 15.52
CA GLY A 41 4.46 -5.66 15.53
C GLY A 41 3.83 -6.06 14.20
N MET A 42 4.62 -6.11 13.12
CA MET A 42 4.16 -6.49 11.79
C MET A 42 4.82 -7.77 11.25
N ARG A 43 5.27 -8.65 12.14
CA ARG A 43 5.74 -9.97 11.73
C ARG A 43 4.63 -10.70 10.98
N HIS A 44 4.97 -11.30 9.85
CA HIS A 44 4.04 -12.00 8.96
C HIS A 44 2.95 -11.12 8.32
N PHE A 45 3.02 -9.80 8.50
CA PHE A 45 2.13 -8.88 7.81
C PHE A 45 2.47 -8.82 6.32
N THR A 46 1.44 -8.83 5.48
CA THR A 46 1.57 -8.75 4.02
C THR A 46 0.76 -7.59 3.46
N ALA A 47 1.04 -7.17 2.24
CA ALA A 47 0.21 -6.19 1.55
C ALA A 47 -1.24 -6.67 1.38
N ALA A 48 -1.43 -7.96 1.16
CA ALA A 48 -2.76 -8.58 1.11
C ALA A 48 -3.53 -8.45 2.42
N GLU A 49 -2.84 -8.59 3.56
CA GLU A 49 -3.46 -8.35 4.87
C GLU A 49 -3.88 -6.89 5.03
N GLY A 50 -3.06 -5.95 4.54
CA GLY A 50 -3.41 -4.53 4.49
C GLY A 50 -4.68 -4.28 3.68
N VAL A 51 -4.81 -4.91 2.52
CA VAL A 51 -6.02 -4.84 1.68
C VAL A 51 -7.24 -5.34 2.45
N ARG A 52 -7.15 -6.50 3.10
CA ARG A 52 -8.28 -7.06 3.87
C ARG A 52 -8.70 -6.14 5.01
N ARG A 53 -7.74 -5.62 5.78
CA ARG A 53 -8.03 -4.75 6.93
C ARG A 53 -8.68 -3.44 6.52
N ILE A 54 -8.18 -2.81 5.46
CA ILE A 54 -8.77 -1.57 4.96
C ILE A 54 -10.15 -1.84 4.36
N SER A 55 -10.31 -2.89 3.57
CA SER A 55 -11.62 -3.27 3.02
C SER A 55 -12.65 -3.50 4.12
N ALA A 56 -12.27 -4.18 5.20
CA ALA A 56 -13.14 -4.37 6.36
C ALA A 56 -13.47 -3.05 7.06
N ALA A 57 -12.48 -2.17 7.24
CA ALA A 57 -12.66 -0.89 7.93
C ALA A 57 -13.61 0.06 7.20
N ILE A 58 -13.57 0.09 5.86
CA ILE A 58 -14.42 0.97 5.04
C ILE A 58 -15.71 0.30 4.55
N GLY A 59 -15.87 -1.01 4.77
CA GLY A 59 -17.08 -1.74 4.34
C GLY A 59 -17.22 -1.93 2.82
N ARG A 60 -16.10 -1.82 2.08
CA ARG A 60 -16.04 -2.11 0.62
C ARG A 60 -14.65 -2.60 0.22
N PRO A 61 -14.54 -3.35 -0.90
CA PRO A 61 -13.24 -3.79 -1.37
C PRO A 61 -12.30 -2.64 -1.72
N VAL A 62 -11.01 -2.82 -1.46
CA VAL A 62 -9.95 -2.04 -2.12
C VAL A 62 -9.90 -2.50 -3.58
N ASP A 63 -10.08 -1.58 -4.51
CA ASP A 63 -10.13 -1.89 -5.94
C ASP A 63 -8.76 -2.15 -6.55
N VAL A 64 -7.75 -1.41 -6.10
CA VAL A 64 -6.39 -1.50 -6.62
C VAL A 64 -5.36 -1.46 -5.50
N LEU A 65 -4.40 -2.37 -5.57
CA LEU A 65 -3.21 -2.38 -4.73
C LEU A 65 -2.00 -2.00 -5.59
N ILE A 66 -1.32 -0.90 -5.27
CA ILE A 66 -0.03 -0.55 -5.87
C ILE A 66 1.07 -1.12 -4.98
N PHE A 67 1.90 -2.01 -5.55
CA PHE A 67 2.89 -2.79 -4.82
C PHE A 67 4.29 -2.66 -5.43
N ASN A 68 5.28 -2.41 -4.58
CA ASN A 68 6.68 -2.30 -4.99
C ASN A 68 7.34 -3.67 -5.14
N THR A 69 7.93 -3.92 -6.30
CA THR A 69 8.72 -5.12 -6.57
C THR A 69 10.24 -4.85 -6.61
N ALA A 70 10.66 -3.59 -6.49
CA ALA A 70 12.08 -3.27 -6.43
C ALA A 70 12.72 -3.80 -5.14
N ARG A 71 13.88 -4.39 -5.28
CA ARG A 71 14.70 -4.80 -4.13
C ARG A 71 15.79 -3.76 -3.91
N PRO A 72 15.95 -3.24 -2.68
CA PRO A 72 17.06 -2.36 -2.37
C PRO A 72 18.38 -3.11 -2.42
N ARG A 73 19.48 -2.35 -2.55
CA ARG A 73 20.82 -2.93 -2.41
C ARG A 73 20.99 -3.52 -1.00
N PRO A 74 21.80 -4.59 -0.85
CA PRO A 74 22.02 -5.23 0.45
C PRO A 74 22.50 -4.29 1.55
N ASP A 75 23.36 -3.30 1.21
CA ASP A 75 23.87 -2.30 2.15
C ASP A 75 22.78 -1.34 2.65
N VAL A 76 21.82 -1.02 1.79
CA VAL A 76 20.65 -0.22 2.17
C VAL A 76 19.71 -1.04 3.04
N LEU A 77 19.45 -2.29 2.66
CA LEU A 77 18.54 -3.18 3.39
C LEU A 77 19.04 -3.48 4.80
N SER A 78 20.36 -3.70 4.96
CA SER A 78 20.96 -4.01 6.26
C SER A 78 20.71 -2.95 7.33
N ARG A 79 20.60 -1.68 6.95
CA ARG A 79 20.29 -0.58 7.88
C ARG A 79 18.91 -0.73 8.51
N TYR A 80 17.95 -1.23 7.74
CA TYR A 80 16.56 -1.41 8.21
C TYR A 80 16.36 -2.72 8.96
N LEU A 81 17.14 -3.75 8.65
CA LEU A 81 17.09 -5.03 9.35
C LEU A 81 17.44 -4.89 10.84
N VAL A 82 18.32 -3.96 11.20
CA VAL A 82 18.63 -3.63 12.60
C VAL A 82 17.37 -3.20 13.37
N GLU A 83 16.44 -2.52 12.69
CA GLU A 83 15.16 -2.10 13.26
C GLU A 83 14.06 -3.16 13.08
N HIS A 84 14.40 -4.38 12.69
CA HIS A 84 13.47 -5.46 12.35
C HIS A 84 12.47 -5.09 11.23
N LYS A 85 12.88 -4.20 10.34
CA LYS A 85 12.11 -3.81 9.16
C LYS A 85 12.59 -4.61 7.96
N GLU A 86 11.67 -5.27 7.31
CA GLU A 86 11.92 -6.12 6.13
C GLU A 86 11.08 -5.64 4.96
N PRO A 87 11.48 -5.94 3.71
CA PRO A 87 10.61 -5.69 2.56
C PRO A 87 9.23 -6.32 2.78
N LEU A 88 8.18 -5.53 2.56
CA LEU A 88 6.81 -6.01 2.76
C LEU A 88 6.48 -7.10 1.74
N PRO A 89 6.08 -8.31 2.17
CA PRO A 89 5.63 -9.34 1.24
C PRO A 89 4.26 -8.99 0.65
N LEU A 90 4.00 -9.47 -0.57
CA LEU A 90 2.71 -9.28 -1.23
C LEU A 90 1.59 -10.07 -0.53
N GLY A 91 1.82 -11.34 -0.30
CA GLY A 91 0.81 -12.26 0.23
C GLY A 91 -0.25 -12.66 -0.80
N ASP A 92 -1.32 -13.26 -0.32
CA ASP A 92 -2.43 -13.75 -1.13
C ASP A 92 -3.54 -12.68 -1.23
N VAL A 93 -3.49 -11.89 -2.31
CA VAL A 93 -4.39 -10.75 -2.52
C VAL A 93 -5.79 -11.24 -2.90
N PRO A 94 -6.87 -10.67 -2.32
CA PRO A 94 -8.23 -11.02 -2.70
C PRO A 94 -8.48 -10.85 -4.21
N SER A 95 -9.21 -11.77 -4.81
CA SER A 95 -9.45 -11.82 -6.27
C SER A 95 -10.12 -10.56 -6.87
N GLY A 96 -10.85 -9.82 -6.06
CA GLY A 96 -11.50 -8.55 -6.47
C GLY A 96 -10.58 -7.34 -6.48
N THR A 97 -9.32 -7.48 -6.07
CA THR A 97 -8.33 -6.39 -6.02
C THR A 97 -7.33 -6.53 -7.16
N GLU A 98 -7.27 -5.54 -8.04
CA GLU A 98 -6.22 -5.45 -9.07
C GLU A 98 -4.87 -5.15 -8.42
N VAL A 99 -3.82 -5.88 -8.78
CA VAL A 99 -2.45 -5.63 -8.30
C VAL A 99 -1.65 -4.95 -9.39
N VAL A 100 -1.20 -3.72 -9.13
CA VAL A 100 -0.31 -2.98 -10.02
C VAL A 100 1.08 -2.96 -9.38
N THR A 101 2.03 -3.59 -10.05
CA THR A 101 3.42 -3.68 -9.59
C THR A 101 4.32 -2.70 -10.31
N GLY A 102 5.42 -2.33 -9.66
CA GLY A 102 6.45 -1.49 -10.26
C GLY A 102 7.64 -1.31 -9.33
N HIS A 103 8.66 -0.63 -9.83
CA HIS A 103 9.87 -0.31 -9.08
C HIS A 103 9.72 1.06 -8.43
N PHE A 104 9.17 1.09 -7.23
CA PHE A 104 8.83 2.33 -6.52
C PHE A 104 9.81 2.69 -5.40
N TRP A 105 10.91 1.96 -5.25
CA TRP A 105 11.92 2.21 -4.23
C TRP A 105 12.96 3.23 -4.70
N CYS A 106 13.24 4.27 -3.91
CA CYS A 106 14.42 5.13 -4.11
C CYS A 106 15.70 4.34 -3.82
N GLN A 107 16.78 4.57 -4.58
CA GLN A 107 17.97 3.73 -4.53
C GLN A 107 18.64 3.67 -3.17
N ASP A 108 18.67 4.77 -2.43
CA ASP A 108 19.51 4.92 -1.23
C ASP A 108 18.74 4.96 0.09
N ILE A 109 17.42 4.99 0.04
CA ILE A 109 16.55 5.11 1.22
C ILE A 109 15.20 4.43 1.00
N ALA A 110 14.62 3.87 2.06
CA ALA A 110 13.28 3.30 2.04
C ALA A 110 12.20 4.39 1.89
N ARG A 111 12.10 4.94 0.72
CA ARG A 111 11.12 5.95 0.32
C ARG A 111 10.59 5.62 -1.06
N HIS A 112 9.30 5.87 -1.28
CA HIS A 112 8.71 5.73 -2.60
C HIS A 112 9.31 6.74 -3.58
N ASP A 113 9.66 6.26 -4.78
CA ASP A 113 9.97 7.12 -5.92
C ASP A 113 8.67 7.82 -6.35
N ARG A 114 8.60 9.10 -6.06
CA ARG A 114 7.39 9.91 -6.28
C ARG A 114 6.95 9.96 -7.74
N LYS A 115 7.91 10.05 -8.66
CA LYS A 115 7.61 10.17 -10.09
C LYS A 115 7.05 8.87 -10.63
N ARG A 116 7.70 7.75 -10.33
CA ARG A 116 7.25 6.41 -10.74
C ARG A 116 5.91 6.05 -10.13
N LEU A 117 5.71 6.37 -8.85
CA LEU A 117 4.46 6.14 -8.16
C LEU A 117 3.32 6.99 -8.75
N ALA A 118 3.56 8.28 -9.00
CA ALA A 118 2.59 9.17 -9.62
C ALA A 118 2.20 8.70 -11.02
N TYR A 119 3.18 8.23 -11.81
CA TYR A 119 2.93 7.68 -13.14
C TYR A 119 2.06 6.42 -13.10
N ALA A 120 2.35 5.50 -12.19
CA ALA A 120 1.55 4.29 -12.01
C ALA A 120 0.12 4.62 -11.57
N LEU A 121 -0.04 5.54 -10.62
CA LEU A 121 -1.34 6.00 -10.15
C LEU A 121 -2.15 6.65 -11.27
N TRP A 122 -1.52 7.51 -12.05
CA TRP A 122 -2.15 8.14 -13.22
C TRP A 122 -2.60 7.10 -14.24
N GLY A 123 -1.75 6.11 -14.53
CA GLY A 123 -2.08 5.02 -15.44
C GLY A 123 -3.32 4.22 -15.01
N VAL A 124 -3.44 3.94 -13.71
CA VAL A 124 -4.62 3.27 -13.13
C VAL A 124 -5.88 4.12 -13.32
N LEU A 125 -5.80 5.42 -12.97
CA LEU A 125 -6.93 6.33 -13.08
C LEU A 125 -7.35 6.54 -14.54
N ALA A 126 -6.40 6.72 -15.45
CA ALA A 126 -6.67 6.92 -16.87
C ALA A 126 -7.39 5.70 -17.49
N ARG A 127 -6.93 4.49 -17.21
CA ARG A 127 -7.60 3.27 -17.69
C ARG A 127 -9.03 3.18 -17.19
N ARG A 128 -9.24 3.43 -15.89
CA ARG A 128 -10.60 3.34 -15.31
C ARG A 128 -11.55 4.44 -15.79
N LEU A 129 -11.03 5.61 -16.14
CA LEU A 129 -11.85 6.68 -16.75
C LEU A 129 -12.19 6.37 -18.20
N LEU A 130 -11.31 5.68 -18.94
CA LEU A 130 -11.57 5.30 -20.33
C LEU A 130 -12.46 4.07 -20.45
N ASP A 131 -12.39 3.14 -19.51
CA ASP A 131 -13.16 1.90 -19.47
C ASP A 131 -14.55 2.06 -18.81
N GLY A 132 -14.73 3.17 -18.15
CA GLY A 132 -15.99 3.54 -17.51
C GLY A 132 -16.80 4.49 -18.35
#